data_48107c831d3d28846c8065e84e0e7003
#
_entry.id   48107c831d3d28846c8065e84e0e7003
#
_cell.length_a   1.000
_cell.length_b   1.000
_cell.length_c   1.000
_cell.angle_alpha   90.00
_cell.angle_beta   90.00
_cell.angle_gamma   90.00
#
_symmetry.space_group_name_H-M   'P 1'
#
loop_
_entity.id
_entity.type
_entity.pdbx_description
1 polymer ?
#
loop_
_entity_poly.entity_id
_entity_poly.type
_entity_poly.pdbx_seq_one_letter_code
_entity_poly.pdbx_strand_id
1 'polypeptide(L)'
;MGQEVELYPTERTVKIREIQTHGHKVDMAYAGQRTALNLVNIKKDEINRGDVLAAQDSLLKSQFIDAKVQLFSSTDRELRNGDRVHINYGSAQAICKAVLLDKDVLSAGEEAYVQFRFDEPVAVRRNDRFIIRFYSPTITFGGGIVLEAEALKHKRNHEEVIDSLHIKELGTDLEVLELELKEESRYFPVPKILAAKLNWTNQETEEQLEVLVKGKKAVRLSDGSFIHKDTGMKSRSTAPNS
;
A
#
# COMPACT_ATOMS: atom_id res chain seq x y z
N MET A 1 -10.42 19.88 -16.84
CA MET A 1 -9.17 20.67 -17.05
C MET A 1 -8.87 21.48 -15.80
N GLY A 2 -7.59 21.70 -15.48
CA GLY A 2 -7.18 22.46 -14.31
C GLY A 2 -7.17 21.68 -12.99
N GLN A 3 -7.43 20.38 -13.00
CA GLN A 3 -7.37 19.53 -11.82
C GLN A 3 -5.92 19.45 -11.31
N GLU A 4 -5.74 19.64 -10.01
CA GLU A 4 -4.47 19.39 -9.33
C GLU A 4 -4.40 17.92 -8.94
N VAL A 5 -3.24 17.33 -9.19
CA VAL A 5 -2.92 15.93 -8.87
C VAL A 5 -1.50 15.88 -8.31
N GLU A 6 -1.17 14.79 -7.70
CA GLU A 6 0.14 14.56 -7.10
C GLU A 6 0.91 13.49 -7.87
N LEU A 7 2.19 13.77 -8.13
CA LEU A 7 3.12 12.84 -8.79
C LEU A 7 3.87 12.05 -7.72
N TYR A 8 3.73 10.74 -7.73
CA TYR A 8 4.41 9.82 -6.82
C TYR A 8 5.56 9.07 -7.50
N PRO A 9 6.65 8.76 -6.78
CA PRO A 9 6.82 8.88 -5.33
C PRO A 9 7.35 10.25 -4.85
N THR A 10 7.50 11.25 -5.73
CA THR A 10 8.07 12.56 -5.38
C THR A 10 7.12 13.44 -4.55
N GLU A 11 5.81 13.12 -4.52
CA GLU A 11 4.75 13.91 -3.85
C GLU A 11 4.67 15.36 -4.34
N ARG A 12 4.97 15.56 -5.62
CA ARG A 12 4.93 16.89 -6.24
C ARG A 12 3.55 17.17 -6.79
N THR A 13 2.93 18.27 -6.36
CA THR A 13 1.67 18.74 -6.93
C THR A 13 1.90 19.28 -8.35
N VAL A 14 1.13 18.78 -9.30
CA VAL A 14 1.11 19.20 -10.70
C VAL A 14 -0.33 19.44 -11.15
N LYS A 15 -0.50 20.22 -12.22
CA LYS A 15 -1.82 20.56 -12.74
C LYS A 15 -2.01 19.98 -14.13
N ILE A 16 -3.15 19.35 -14.38
CA ILE A 16 -3.53 18.81 -15.68
C ILE A 16 -4.03 19.96 -16.57
N ARG A 17 -3.31 20.23 -17.64
CA ARG A 17 -3.67 21.25 -18.64
C ARG A 17 -4.55 20.68 -19.74
N GLU A 18 -4.26 19.47 -20.21
CA GLU A 18 -4.95 18.84 -21.32
C GLU A 18 -4.97 17.32 -21.14
N ILE A 19 -6.05 16.71 -21.59
CA ILE A 19 -6.25 15.26 -21.60
C ILE A 19 -6.45 14.82 -23.04
N GLN A 20 -5.78 13.74 -23.45
CA GLN A 20 -5.96 13.14 -24.77
C GLN A 20 -6.15 11.63 -24.65
N THR A 21 -7.11 11.09 -25.38
CA THR A 21 -7.32 9.65 -25.57
C THR A 21 -7.36 9.35 -27.06
N HIS A 22 -6.68 8.28 -27.48
CA HIS A 22 -6.60 7.89 -28.91
C HIS A 22 -6.18 9.04 -29.86
N GLY A 23 -5.32 9.96 -29.39
CA GLY A 23 -4.86 11.09 -30.18
C GLY A 23 -5.82 12.28 -30.29
N HIS A 24 -6.99 12.21 -29.65
CA HIS A 24 -7.99 13.28 -29.62
C HIS A 24 -8.04 13.93 -28.24
N LYS A 25 -8.19 15.26 -28.24
CA LYS A 25 -8.42 16.02 -27.02
C LYS A 25 -9.81 15.72 -26.47
N VAL A 26 -9.86 15.47 -25.16
CA VAL A 26 -11.10 15.15 -24.43
C VAL A 26 -11.18 15.94 -23.14
N ASP A 27 -12.38 16.14 -22.63
CA ASP A 27 -12.59 16.82 -21.33
C ASP A 27 -12.44 15.86 -20.16
N MET A 28 -12.66 14.57 -20.40
CA MET A 28 -12.66 13.53 -19.37
C MET A 28 -12.07 12.22 -19.92
N ALA A 29 -11.33 11.50 -19.09
CA ALA A 29 -10.87 10.15 -19.35
C ALA A 29 -11.39 9.20 -18.27
N TYR A 30 -11.57 7.93 -18.64
CA TYR A 30 -12.15 6.91 -17.78
C TYR A 30 -11.11 5.83 -17.44
N ALA A 31 -11.34 5.12 -16.33
CA ALA A 31 -10.51 3.99 -15.94
C ALA A 31 -10.42 2.95 -17.07
N GLY A 32 -9.23 2.39 -17.27
CA GLY A 32 -8.95 1.43 -18.35
C GLY A 32 -8.56 2.06 -19.69
N GLN A 33 -8.67 3.38 -19.86
CA GLN A 33 -8.23 4.06 -21.08
C GLN A 33 -6.74 4.41 -21.03
N ARG A 34 -6.07 4.22 -22.17
CA ARG A 34 -4.74 4.81 -22.38
C ARG A 34 -4.89 6.31 -22.60
N THR A 35 -4.36 7.08 -21.67
CA THR A 35 -4.55 8.52 -21.60
C THR A 35 -3.20 9.23 -21.67
N ALA A 36 -3.09 10.26 -22.50
CA ALA A 36 -1.98 11.19 -22.47
C ALA A 36 -2.39 12.46 -21.72
N LEU A 37 -1.54 12.91 -20.81
CA LEU A 37 -1.75 14.10 -20.00
C LEU A 37 -0.69 15.14 -20.29
N ASN A 38 -1.10 16.38 -20.51
CA ASN A 38 -0.21 17.52 -20.53
C ASN A 38 -0.23 18.15 -19.13
N LEU A 39 0.93 18.14 -18.47
CA LEU A 39 1.09 18.64 -17.11
C LEU A 39 1.77 20.01 -17.11
N VAL A 40 1.38 20.86 -16.17
CA VAL A 40 1.98 22.17 -15.92
C VAL A 40 2.85 22.09 -14.66
N ASN A 41 3.86 22.95 -14.59
CA ASN A 41 4.80 23.05 -13.46
C ASN A 41 5.74 21.85 -13.29
N ILE A 42 5.93 21.07 -14.35
CA ILE A 42 6.88 19.96 -14.36
C ILE A 42 7.48 19.81 -15.77
N LYS A 43 8.76 19.51 -15.85
CA LYS A 43 9.44 19.21 -17.11
C LYS A 43 9.38 17.70 -17.38
N LYS A 44 9.52 17.34 -18.67
CA LYS A 44 9.46 15.95 -19.11
C LYS A 44 10.57 15.08 -18.50
N ASP A 45 11.74 15.65 -18.29
CA ASP A 45 12.92 15.00 -17.70
C ASP A 45 12.82 14.83 -16.17
N GLU A 46 11.82 15.44 -15.54
CA GLU A 46 11.50 15.27 -14.11
C GLU A 46 10.48 14.16 -13.87
N ILE A 47 9.98 13.50 -14.92
CA ILE A 47 9.01 12.40 -14.85
C ILE A 47 9.69 11.13 -15.32
N ASN A 48 9.65 10.09 -14.50
CA ASN A 48 10.25 8.81 -14.79
C ASN A 48 9.20 7.76 -15.15
N ARG A 49 9.63 6.72 -15.88
CA ARG A 49 8.78 5.56 -16.09
C ARG A 49 8.53 4.88 -14.74
N GLY A 50 7.25 4.67 -14.43
CA GLY A 50 6.83 4.10 -13.16
C GLY A 50 6.23 5.12 -12.20
N ASP A 51 6.44 6.43 -12.46
CA ASP A 51 5.77 7.47 -11.69
C ASP A 51 4.26 7.38 -11.87
N VAL A 52 3.52 7.71 -10.82
CA VAL A 52 2.07 7.62 -10.76
C VAL A 52 1.47 8.98 -10.46
N LEU A 53 0.46 9.37 -11.23
CA LEU A 53 -0.39 10.53 -10.92
C LEU A 53 -1.64 10.05 -10.18
N ALA A 54 -1.93 10.67 -9.06
CA ALA A 54 -3.10 10.36 -8.25
C ALA A 54 -3.66 11.62 -7.58
N ALA A 55 -4.82 11.50 -6.95
CA ALA A 55 -5.35 12.57 -6.10
C ALA A 55 -4.36 12.84 -4.96
N GLN A 56 -4.35 14.08 -4.47
CA GLN A 56 -3.48 14.45 -3.35
C GLN A 56 -3.75 13.59 -2.12
N ASP A 57 -2.68 13.14 -1.47
CA ASP A 57 -2.69 12.27 -0.28
C ASP A 57 -3.44 10.94 -0.47
N SER A 58 -3.59 10.45 -1.70
CA SER A 58 -4.32 9.22 -2.00
C SER A 58 -3.44 7.98 -2.16
N LEU A 59 -2.13 8.17 -2.27
CA LEU A 59 -1.14 7.09 -2.31
C LEU A 59 -0.17 7.24 -1.15
N LEU A 60 0.30 6.10 -0.68
CA LEU A 60 1.35 6.01 0.32
C LEU A 60 2.67 5.69 -0.38
N LYS A 61 3.76 6.24 0.14
CA LYS A 61 5.11 5.87 -0.28
C LYS A 61 5.83 5.22 0.89
N SER A 62 6.51 4.13 0.63
CA SER A 62 7.23 3.39 1.66
C SER A 62 8.48 2.71 1.12
N GLN A 63 9.44 2.50 2.00
CA GLN A 63 10.58 1.62 1.75
C GLN A 63 10.28 0.16 2.11
N PHE A 64 9.13 -0.11 2.75
CA PHE A 64 8.73 -1.45 3.16
C PHE A 64 7.30 -1.72 2.71
N ILE A 65 7.11 -2.81 1.98
CA ILE A 65 5.78 -3.33 1.64
C ILE A 65 5.69 -4.78 2.05
N ASP A 66 4.54 -5.19 2.56
CA ASP A 66 4.28 -6.59 2.85
C ASP A 66 3.36 -7.18 1.77
N ALA A 67 3.66 -8.40 1.37
CA ALA A 67 2.98 -9.04 0.25
C ALA A 67 2.82 -10.54 0.46
N LYS A 68 1.81 -11.10 -0.20
CA LYS A 68 1.73 -12.53 -0.48
C LYS A 68 2.43 -12.81 -1.79
N VAL A 69 3.39 -13.71 -1.78
CA VAL A 69 4.18 -14.12 -2.95
C VAL A 69 3.93 -15.58 -3.25
N GLN A 70 3.78 -15.90 -4.52
CA GLN A 70 3.73 -17.26 -5.03
C GLN A 70 4.79 -17.44 -6.12
N LEU A 71 5.58 -18.51 -6.03
CA LEU A 71 6.47 -18.90 -7.11
C LEU A 71 5.72 -19.73 -8.15
N PHE A 72 6.13 -19.62 -9.42
CA PHE A 72 5.59 -20.48 -10.46
C PHE A 72 5.96 -21.94 -10.21
N SER A 73 5.02 -22.85 -10.42
CA SER A 73 5.28 -24.28 -10.28
C SER A 73 6.28 -24.82 -11.32
N SER A 74 6.45 -24.08 -12.43
CA SER A 74 7.40 -24.41 -13.49
C SER A 74 8.81 -23.83 -13.29
N THR A 75 9.05 -23.08 -12.23
CA THR A 75 10.39 -22.52 -11.98
C THR A 75 11.32 -23.59 -11.40
N ASP A 76 12.58 -23.52 -11.79
CA ASP A 76 13.68 -24.29 -11.19
C ASP A 76 14.40 -23.53 -10.07
N ARG A 77 13.85 -22.34 -9.72
CA ARG A 77 14.45 -21.40 -8.80
C ARG A 77 13.73 -21.36 -7.47
N GLU A 78 14.47 -21.04 -6.45
CA GLU A 78 13.98 -20.77 -5.09
C GLU A 78 14.19 -19.30 -4.73
N LEU A 79 13.34 -18.75 -3.90
CA LEU A 79 13.55 -17.46 -3.25
C LEU A 79 14.01 -17.72 -1.83
N ARG A 80 15.19 -17.24 -1.49
CA ARG A 80 15.76 -17.36 -0.15
C ARG A 80 15.63 -16.06 0.61
N ASN A 81 15.54 -16.18 1.92
CA ASN A 81 15.49 -15.00 2.77
C ASN A 81 16.70 -14.10 2.56
N GLY A 82 16.43 -12.86 2.19
CA GLY A 82 17.44 -11.83 1.97
C GLY A 82 17.91 -11.68 0.52
N ASP A 83 17.40 -12.48 -0.40
CA ASP A 83 17.72 -12.35 -1.82
C ASP A 83 17.31 -10.99 -2.37
N ARG A 84 18.11 -10.49 -3.32
CA ARG A 84 17.75 -9.31 -4.12
C ARG A 84 16.99 -9.76 -5.36
N VAL A 85 15.89 -9.07 -5.61
CA VAL A 85 15.01 -9.34 -6.75
C VAL A 85 14.60 -8.04 -7.42
N HIS A 86 14.24 -8.14 -8.70
CA HIS A 86 13.47 -7.09 -9.35
C HIS A 86 11.98 -7.34 -9.09
N ILE A 87 11.27 -6.31 -8.66
CA ILE A 87 9.82 -6.29 -8.59
C ILE A 87 9.29 -5.37 -9.68
N ASN A 88 8.28 -5.83 -10.43
CA ASN A 88 7.61 -5.05 -11.46
C ASN A 88 6.13 -4.91 -11.08
N TYR A 89 5.66 -3.68 -10.96
CA TYR A 89 4.28 -3.33 -10.64
C TYR A 89 3.85 -2.13 -11.49
N GLY A 90 2.62 -2.17 -12.04
CA GLY A 90 2.20 -1.17 -13.01
C GLY A 90 3.19 -1.02 -14.17
N SER A 91 3.73 0.17 -14.37
CA SER A 91 4.80 0.46 -15.32
C SER A 91 6.20 0.56 -14.67
N ALA A 92 6.26 0.44 -13.34
CA ALA A 92 7.47 0.59 -12.56
C ALA A 92 8.27 -0.72 -12.46
N GLN A 93 9.57 -0.55 -12.26
CA GLN A 93 10.49 -1.62 -11.87
C GLN A 93 11.40 -1.09 -10.77
N ALA A 94 11.53 -1.86 -9.71
CA ALA A 94 12.45 -1.54 -8.62
C ALA A 94 13.26 -2.76 -8.22
N ILE A 95 14.42 -2.52 -7.62
CA ILE A 95 15.24 -3.57 -6.99
C ILE A 95 14.97 -3.50 -5.50
N CYS A 96 14.76 -4.65 -4.88
CA CYS A 96 14.52 -4.74 -3.45
C CYS A 96 15.14 -6.01 -2.85
N LYS A 97 15.23 -6.01 -1.55
CA LYS A 97 15.56 -7.18 -0.76
C LYS A 97 14.27 -7.89 -0.33
N ALA A 98 14.14 -9.17 -0.66
CA ALA A 98 13.03 -10.00 -0.23
C ALA A 98 13.34 -10.62 1.14
N VAL A 99 12.51 -10.34 2.13
CA VAL A 99 12.61 -10.91 3.49
C VAL A 99 11.39 -11.80 3.71
N LEU A 100 11.62 -13.12 3.72
CA LEU A 100 10.59 -14.11 3.99
C LEU A 100 10.20 -14.05 5.48
N LEU A 101 8.93 -13.82 5.76
CA LEU A 101 8.45 -13.58 7.14
C LEU A 101 8.10 -14.87 7.87
N ASP A 102 7.66 -15.91 7.16
CA ASP A 102 7.10 -17.15 7.69
C ASP A 102 7.90 -18.41 7.35
N LYS A 103 8.94 -18.29 6.53
CA LYS A 103 9.84 -19.43 6.16
C LYS A 103 11.22 -18.94 5.75
N ASP A 104 12.17 -19.85 5.54
CA ASP A 104 13.55 -19.52 5.13
C ASP A 104 13.76 -19.57 3.63
N VAL A 105 13.04 -20.47 2.97
CA VAL A 105 13.12 -20.72 1.53
C VAL A 105 11.70 -20.88 0.99
N LEU A 106 11.46 -20.30 -0.15
CA LEU A 106 10.22 -20.47 -0.92
C LEU A 106 10.56 -21.22 -2.20
N SER A 107 9.96 -22.38 -2.39
CA SER A 107 10.19 -23.28 -3.52
C SER A 107 9.10 -23.17 -4.58
N ALA A 108 9.31 -23.84 -5.72
CA ALA A 108 8.38 -23.83 -6.85
C ALA A 108 6.95 -24.22 -6.43
N GLY A 109 5.97 -23.41 -6.83
CA GLY A 109 4.55 -23.59 -6.53
C GLY A 109 4.12 -23.20 -5.11
N GLU A 110 5.05 -22.90 -4.23
CA GLU A 110 4.74 -22.49 -2.85
C GLU A 110 4.39 -21.01 -2.74
N GLU A 111 3.81 -20.67 -1.60
CA GLU A 111 3.45 -19.30 -1.18
C GLU A 111 4.12 -18.93 0.13
N ALA A 112 4.38 -17.64 0.31
CA ALA A 112 4.91 -17.06 1.54
C ALA A 112 4.47 -15.62 1.75
N TYR A 113 4.51 -15.15 3.01
CA TYR A 113 4.51 -13.73 3.31
C TYR A 113 5.92 -13.17 3.20
N VAL A 114 6.06 -12.12 2.43
CA VAL A 114 7.35 -11.49 2.12
C VAL A 114 7.27 -10.01 2.38
N GLN A 115 8.25 -9.47 3.12
CA GLN A 115 8.48 -8.04 3.17
C GLN A 115 9.52 -7.66 2.14
N PHE A 116 9.14 -6.83 1.18
CA PHE A 116 10.09 -6.21 0.25
C PHE A 116 10.65 -4.93 0.86
N ARG A 117 11.98 -4.81 0.85
CA ARG A 117 12.72 -3.67 1.39
C ARG A 117 13.45 -2.98 0.27
N PHE A 118 13.10 -1.73 0.04
CA PHE A 118 13.61 -0.90 -1.04
C PHE A 118 14.66 0.07 -0.52
N ASP A 119 15.64 0.40 -1.37
CA ASP A 119 16.63 1.44 -1.07
C ASP A 119 15.99 2.84 -1.19
N GLU A 120 15.09 3.03 -2.18
CA GLU A 120 14.31 4.24 -2.39
C GLU A 120 12.81 3.99 -2.18
N PRO A 121 12.03 4.97 -1.69
CA PRO A 121 10.60 4.79 -1.51
C PRO A 121 9.88 4.46 -2.81
N VAL A 122 8.94 3.54 -2.75
CA VAL A 122 8.03 3.18 -3.84
C VAL A 122 6.61 3.57 -3.49
N ALA A 123 5.78 3.82 -4.51
CA ALA A 123 4.37 4.10 -4.34
C ALA A 123 3.55 2.95 -4.94
N VAL A 124 2.89 2.21 -4.08
CA VAL A 124 2.00 1.10 -4.43
C VAL A 124 0.72 1.20 -3.62
N ARG A 125 -0.27 0.42 -3.99
CA ARG A 125 -1.54 0.31 -3.24
C ARG A 125 -1.72 -1.10 -2.71
N ARG A 126 -2.48 -1.23 -1.65
CA ARG A 126 -3.03 -2.53 -1.24
C ARG A 126 -3.80 -3.14 -2.42
N ASN A 127 -3.62 -4.43 -2.62
CA ASN A 127 -4.16 -5.23 -3.73
C ASN A 127 -3.50 -5.00 -5.10
N ASP A 128 -2.45 -4.16 -5.21
CA ASP A 128 -1.66 -4.10 -6.43
C ASP A 128 -0.98 -5.45 -6.67
N ARG A 129 -1.01 -5.88 -7.93
CA ARG A 129 -0.35 -7.11 -8.38
C ARG A 129 1.03 -6.78 -8.93
N PHE A 130 1.96 -7.69 -8.70
CA PHE A 130 3.33 -7.54 -9.16
C PHE A 130 3.89 -8.89 -9.63
N ILE A 131 4.98 -8.82 -10.40
CA ILE A 131 5.82 -9.96 -10.71
C ILE A 131 7.20 -9.78 -10.12
N ILE A 132 7.85 -10.89 -9.77
CA ILE A 132 9.23 -10.92 -9.30
C ILE A 132 10.13 -11.60 -10.32
N ARG A 133 11.32 -11.03 -10.48
CA ARG A 133 12.34 -11.52 -11.40
C ARG A 133 13.67 -11.62 -10.69
N PHE A 134 14.46 -12.60 -11.07
CA PHE A 134 15.82 -12.73 -10.56
C PHE A 134 16.65 -11.50 -10.89
N TYR A 135 17.61 -11.22 -10.00
CA TYR A 135 18.53 -10.11 -10.21
C TYR A 135 19.40 -10.35 -11.45
N SER A 136 19.97 -11.56 -11.58
CA SER A 136 20.77 -11.97 -12.73
C SER A 136 20.81 -13.49 -12.88
N PRO A 137 20.45 -14.04 -14.06
CA PRO A 137 19.77 -13.40 -15.19
C PRO A 137 18.34 -12.96 -14.83
N THR A 138 17.82 -11.95 -15.54
CA THR A 138 16.48 -11.39 -15.25
C THR A 138 15.38 -12.30 -15.80
N ILE A 139 15.03 -13.34 -15.04
CA ILE A 139 14.01 -14.33 -15.38
C ILE A 139 12.84 -14.16 -14.40
N THR A 140 11.62 -14.10 -14.92
CA THR A 140 10.40 -14.07 -14.09
C THR A 140 10.18 -15.45 -13.48
N PHE A 141 10.01 -15.52 -12.16
CA PHE A 141 9.86 -16.79 -11.46
C PHE A 141 8.70 -16.83 -10.46
N GLY A 142 8.00 -15.71 -10.31
CA GLY A 142 6.83 -15.62 -9.43
C GLY A 142 6.16 -14.26 -9.50
N GLY A 143 5.23 -14.07 -8.63
CA GLY A 143 4.51 -12.81 -8.46
C GLY A 143 3.68 -12.83 -7.18
N GLY A 144 2.84 -11.83 -7.02
CA GLY A 144 2.02 -11.74 -5.83
C GLY A 144 1.11 -10.52 -5.79
N ILE A 145 0.64 -10.27 -4.59
CA ILE A 145 -0.27 -9.18 -4.28
C ILE A 145 0.23 -8.41 -3.05
N VAL A 146 0.13 -7.09 -3.09
CA VAL A 146 0.48 -6.21 -1.96
C VAL A 146 -0.64 -6.30 -0.91
N LEU A 147 -0.27 -6.64 0.32
CA LEU A 147 -1.18 -6.68 1.47
C LEU A 147 -1.11 -5.40 2.31
N GLU A 148 0.10 -4.86 2.49
CA GLU A 148 0.37 -3.61 3.20
C GLU A 148 1.31 -2.74 2.37
N ALA A 149 0.83 -1.55 1.96
CA ALA A 149 1.59 -0.63 1.11
C ALA A 149 2.56 0.27 1.90
N GLU A 150 2.33 0.45 3.18
CA GLU A 150 3.17 1.23 4.10
C GLU A 150 3.44 0.40 5.36
N ALA A 151 4.26 -0.64 5.21
CA ALA A 151 4.60 -1.51 6.31
C ALA A 151 5.70 -0.91 7.20
N LEU A 152 5.70 -1.30 8.47
CA LEU A 152 6.84 -1.12 9.35
C LEU A 152 7.86 -2.24 9.10
N LYS A 153 9.12 -2.02 9.45
CA LYS A 153 10.14 -3.05 9.36
C LYS A 153 9.87 -4.17 10.36
N HIS A 154 9.53 -5.35 9.86
CA HIS A 154 9.23 -6.52 10.68
C HIS A 154 10.47 -7.37 11.01
N LYS A 155 10.40 -8.04 12.15
CA LYS A 155 11.24 -9.21 12.43
C LYS A 155 10.59 -10.44 11.83
N ARG A 156 11.41 -11.42 11.44
CA ARG A 156 10.93 -12.70 10.90
C ARG A 156 10.32 -13.58 11.99
N ASN A 157 9.45 -14.48 11.59
CA ASN A 157 8.79 -15.47 12.45
C ASN A 157 8.08 -14.84 13.67
N HIS A 158 7.49 -13.66 13.47
CA HIS A 158 6.73 -12.97 14.48
C HIS A 158 5.25 -13.27 14.27
N GLU A 159 4.66 -14.07 15.15
CA GLU A 159 3.28 -14.57 15.02
C GLU A 159 2.26 -13.44 14.79
N GLU A 160 2.34 -12.36 15.57
CA GLU A 160 1.41 -11.23 15.43
C GLU A 160 1.45 -10.60 14.03
N VAL A 161 2.64 -10.55 13.39
CA VAL A 161 2.78 -10.03 12.02
C VAL A 161 2.15 -11.00 11.02
N ILE A 162 2.39 -12.30 11.17
CA ILE A 162 1.83 -13.34 10.31
C ILE A 162 0.30 -13.35 10.40
N ASP A 163 -0.26 -13.27 11.62
CA ASP A 163 -1.70 -13.22 11.86
C ASP A 163 -2.33 -11.97 11.25
N SER A 164 -1.67 -10.81 11.40
CA SER A 164 -2.10 -9.56 10.77
C SER A 164 -2.16 -9.70 9.25
N LEU A 165 -1.10 -10.23 8.63
CA LEU A 165 -1.05 -10.44 7.18
C LEU A 165 -2.08 -11.46 6.70
N HIS A 166 -2.37 -12.48 7.50
CA HIS A 166 -3.41 -13.46 7.20
C HIS A 166 -4.81 -12.82 7.17
N ILE A 167 -5.11 -11.93 8.12
CA ILE A 167 -6.34 -11.14 8.11
C ILE A 167 -6.39 -10.20 6.91
N LYS A 168 -5.27 -9.52 6.57
CA LYS A 168 -5.19 -8.65 5.40
C LYS A 168 -5.36 -9.40 4.08
N GLU A 169 -5.00 -10.69 4.02
CA GLU A 169 -5.17 -11.55 2.84
C GLU A 169 -6.59 -12.12 2.72
N LEU A 170 -7.13 -12.69 3.79
CA LEU A 170 -8.33 -13.53 3.76
C LEU A 170 -9.52 -12.98 4.54
N GLY A 171 -9.32 -11.95 5.36
CA GLY A 171 -10.38 -11.32 6.13
C GLY A 171 -11.39 -10.59 5.26
N THR A 172 -12.57 -10.38 5.82
CA THR A 172 -13.57 -9.48 5.26
C THR A 172 -13.09 -8.03 5.31
N ASP A 173 -13.67 -7.18 4.48
CA ASP A 173 -13.32 -5.75 4.47
C ASP A 173 -13.45 -5.11 5.86
N LEU A 174 -14.46 -5.51 6.63
CA LEU A 174 -14.68 -5.00 7.99
C LEU A 174 -13.61 -5.49 8.97
N GLU A 175 -13.15 -6.74 8.86
CA GLU A 175 -12.07 -7.29 9.70
C GLU A 175 -10.73 -6.60 9.38
N VAL A 176 -10.48 -6.34 8.11
CA VAL A 176 -9.27 -5.63 7.68
C VAL A 176 -9.29 -4.18 8.17
N LEU A 177 -10.42 -3.48 8.04
CA LEU A 177 -10.57 -2.11 8.58
C LEU A 177 -10.41 -2.08 10.10
N GLU A 178 -11.00 -3.04 10.82
CA GLU A 178 -10.87 -3.15 12.27
C GLU A 178 -9.40 -3.32 12.70
N LEU A 179 -8.67 -4.18 11.99
CA LEU A 179 -7.24 -4.39 12.21
C LEU A 179 -6.43 -3.12 11.95
N GLU A 180 -6.62 -2.45 10.81
CA GLU A 180 -5.94 -1.20 10.48
C GLU A 180 -6.25 -0.10 11.52
N LEU A 181 -7.52 0.02 11.92
CA LEU A 181 -7.90 0.96 12.96
C LEU A 181 -7.19 0.66 14.28
N LYS A 182 -7.08 -0.61 14.65
CA LYS A 182 -6.39 -1.03 15.88
C LYS A 182 -4.89 -0.67 15.83
N GLU A 183 -4.23 -0.97 14.72
CA GLU A 183 -2.82 -0.67 14.51
C GLU A 183 -2.53 0.85 14.53
N GLU A 184 -3.42 1.64 13.92
CA GLU A 184 -3.27 3.10 13.80
C GLU A 184 -3.84 3.91 14.99
N SER A 185 -4.61 3.31 15.89
CA SER A 185 -5.35 4.01 16.95
C SER A 185 -4.49 4.94 17.82
N ARG A 186 -3.21 4.61 18.00
CA ARG A 186 -2.26 5.46 18.75
C ARG A 186 -2.01 6.83 18.10
N TYR A 187 -2.31 6.95 16.80
CA TYR A 187 -2.12 8.17 16.01
C TYR A 187 -3.43 8.91 15.77
N PHE A 188 -4.56 8.41 16.30
CA PHE A 188 -5.88 9.02 16.13
C PHE A 188 -6.24 9.21 14.64
N PRO A 189 -6.29 8.14 13.85
CA PRO A 189 -6.47 8.25 12.41
C PRO A 189 -7.83 8.86 12.06
N VAL A 190 -7.84 9.70 11.04
CA VAL A 190 -9.05 10.15 10.36
C VAL A 190 -9.38 9.22 9.20
N PRO A 191 -10.63 9.16 8.71
CA PRO A 191 -11.02 8.24 7.63
C PRO A 191 -10.12 8.28 6.40
N LYS A 192 -9.62 9.45 6.01
CA LYS A 192 -8.73 9.63 4.87
C LYS A 192 -7.43 8.82 4.97
N ILE A 193 -6.85 8.71 6.15
CA ILE A 193 -5.62 7.92 6.39
C ILE A 193 -5.89 6.43 6.18
N LEU A 194 -6.96 5.91 6.77
CA LEU A 194 -7.35 4.51 6.63
C LEU A 194 -7.77 4.19 5.19
N ALA A 195 -8.46 5.12 4.52
CA ALA A 195 -8.85 4.99 3.12
C ALA A 195 -7.62 4.80 2.20
N ALA A 196 -6.57 5.60 2.39
CA ALA A 196 -5.33 5.47 1.63
C ALA A 196 -4.64 4.11 1.87
N LYS A 197 -4.59 3.64 3.12
CA LYS A 197 -4.03 2.32 3.48
C LYS A 197 -4.81 1.15 2.88
N LEU A 198 -6.14 1.24 2.88
CA LEU A 198 -7.04 0.19 2.40
C LEU A 198 -7.27 0.24 0.89
N ASN A 199 -6.84 1.30 0.20
CA ASN A 199 -7.16 1.58 -1.20
C ASN A 199 -8.68 1.70 -1.43
N TRP A 200 -9.36 2.39 -0.50
CA TRP A 200 -10.79 2.68 -0.54
C TRP A 200 -11.06 4.17 -0.77
N THR A 201 -12.31 4.52 -1.00
CA THR A 201 -12.76 5.90 -0.96
C THR A 201 -12.96 6.37 0.49
N ASN A 202 -12.89 7.67 0.72
CA ASN A 202 -13.19 8.23 2.04
C ASN A 202 -14.60 7.87 2.50
N GLN A 203 -15.56 7.92 1.57
CA GLN A 203 -16.96 7.62 1.87
C GLN A 203 -17.14 6.17 2.31
N GLU A 204 -16.63 5.20 1.56
CA GLU A 204 -16.68 3.78 1.96
C GLU A 204 -16.05 3.55 3.32
N THR A 205 -14.89 4.18 3.56
CA THR A 205 -14.18 4.03 4.84
C THR A 205 -15.00 4.60 6.00
N GLU A 206 -15.60 5.77 5.82
CA GLU A 206 -16.43 6.40 6.86
C GLU A 206 -17.68 5.57 7.15
N GLU A 207 -18.36 5.05 6.12
CA GLU A 207 -19.52 4.16 6.26
C GLU A 207 -19.17 2.89 7.05
N GLN A 208 -18.03 2.24 6.75
CA GLN A 208 -17.59 1.04 7.44
C GLN A 208 -17.11 1.33 8.88
N LEU A 209 -16.48 2.48 9.12
CA LEU A 209 -16.12 2.92 10.48
C LEU A 209 -17.35 3.11 11.36
N GLU A 210 -18.44 3.66 10.82
CA GLU A 210 -19.71 3.79 11.55
C GLU A 210 -20.33 2.40 11.88
N VAL A 211 -20.11 1.38 11.05
CA VAL A 211 -20.49 0.00 11.38
C VAL A 211 -19.69 -0.51 12.60
N LEU A 212 -18.40 -0.24 12.66
CA LEU A 212 -17.54 -0.58 13.80
C LEU A 212 -17.97 0.17 15.08
N VAL A 213 -18.36 1.44 14.96
CA VAL A 213 -18.87 2.24 16.10
C VAL A 213 -20.18 1.65 16.62
N LYS A 214 -21.15 1.33 15.75
CA LYS A 214 -22.41 0.68 16.11
C LYS A 214 -22.19 -0.69 16.73
N GLY A 215 -21.19 -1.42 16.24
CA GLY A 215 -20.74 -2.72 16.80
C GLY A 215 -19.95 -2.60 18.12
N LYS A 216 -19.74 -1.39 18.63
CA LYS A 216 -18.98 -1.09 19.86
C LYS A 216 -17.51 -1.54 19.79
N LYS A 217 -16.94 -1.62 18.59
CA LYS A 217 -15.54 -1.95 18.32
C LYS A 217 -14.67 -0.70 18.15
N ALA A 218 -15.27 0.39 17.73
CA ALA A 218 -14.61 1.69 17.55
C ALA A 218 -15.33 2.82 18.28
N VAL A 219 -14.61 3.93 18.49
CA VAL A 219 -15.13 5.18 19.05
C VAL A 219 -14.77 6.31 18.11
N ARG A 220 -15.76 7.12 17.71
CA ARG A 220 -15.54 8.37 16.99
C ARG A 220 -15.28 9.48 18.00
N LEU A 221 -14.21 10.24 17.79
CA LEU A 221 -13.83 11.39 18.62
C LEU A 221 -14.42 12.70 18.07
N SER A 222 -14.41 13.75 18.88
CA SER A 222 -15.00 15.06 18.54
C SER A 222 -14.31 15.77 17.38
N ASP A 223 -13.05 15.46 17.12
CA ASP A 223 -12.26 15.98 16.00
C ASP A 223 -12.42 15.21 14.68
N GLY A 224 -13.29 14.17 14.68
CA GLY A 224 -13.56 13.32 13.51
C GLY A 224 -12.59 12.16 13.35
N SER A 225 -11.63 11.99 14.25
CA SER A 225 -10.76 10.81 14.27
C SER A 225 -11.46 9.60 14.93
N PHE A 226 -10.89 8.41 14.74
CA PHE A 226 -11.41 7.17 15.28
C PHE A 226 -10.34 6.41 16.06
N ILE A 227 -10.76 5.68 17.07
CA ILE A 227 -9.90 4.76 17.82
C ILE A 227 -10.59 3.41 17.99
N HIS A 228 -9.81 2.34 18.00
CA HIS A 228 -10.28 1.02 18.36
C HIS A 228 -10.49 0.93 19.89
N LYS A 229 -11.54 0.25 20.33
CA LYS A 229 -11.93 0.18 21.73
C LYS A 229 -10.88 -0.52 22.62
N ASP A 230 -10.17 -1.52 22.07
CA ASP A 230 -9.14 -2.27 22.80
C ASP A 230 -7.78 -1.55 22.83
N THR A 231 -7.68 -0.40 22.22
CA THR A 231 -6.50 0.45 22.38
C THR A 231 -6.57 1.03 23.79
N GLY A 232 -5.92 0.36 24.74
CA GLY A 232 -5.95 0.73 26.14
C GLY A 232 -5.64 2.20 26.32
N MET A 233 -6.65 3.00 26.62
CA MET A 233 -6.47 4.29 27.24
C MET A 233 -5.75 4.05 28.57
N LYS A 234 -4.42 4.12 28.56
CA LYS A 234 -3.72 4.53 29.79
C LYS A 234 -4.21 5.93 30.04
N SER A 235 -5.24 6.03 30.88
CA SER A 235 -5.71 7.30 31.44
C SER A 235 -4.48 8.06 31.88
N ARG A 236 -4.27 9.26 31.31
CA ARG A 236 -3.45 10.29 31.97
C ARG A 236 -4.17 10.56 33.30
N SER A 237 -3.76 9.86 34.34
CA SER A 237 -4.10 10.28 35.68
C SER A 237 -3.55 11.69 35.85
N THR A 238 -4.46 12.62 36.01
CA THR A 238 -4.22 13.95 36.55
C THR A 238 -3.27 13.84 37.74
N ALA A 239 -2.09 14.40 37.60
CA ALA A 239 -1.21 14.63 38.73
C ALA A 239 -1.94 15.50 39.77
N PRO A 240 -1.96 15.14 41.06
CA PRO A 240 -2.48 16.04 42.06
C PRO A 240 -1.55 17.24 42.23
N ASN A 241 -2.13 18.45 42.21
CA ASN A 241 -1.49 19.67 42.70
C ASN A 241 -1.14 19.47 44.18
N SER A 242 0.11 19.71 44.48
CA SER A 242 0.56 20.26 45.78
C SER A 242 1.92 20.91 45.62
#